data_a2c9a88747b8674e07a9311bd0095c96
#
_entry.id   a2c9a88747b8674e07a9311bd0095c96
#
_cell.length_a   1.000
_cell.length_b   1.000
_cell.length_c   1.000
_cell.angle_alpha   90.00
_cell.angle_beta   90.00
_cell.angle_gamma   90.00
#
_symmetry.space_group_name_H-M   'P 1'
#
loop_
_entity.id
_entity.type
_entity.pdbx_description
1 polymer ?
#
loop_
_entity_poly.entity_id
_entity_poly.type
_entity_poly.pdbx_seq_one_letter_code
_entity_poly.pdbx_strand_id
1 'polypeptide(L)'
;MADDNKNPVFQIQRLYLKDLSMEQPNSPKLLLDMTPPQVDINLGVGAETIAENTYEVVLTATVTAKIGDKVLFLVEAKQAGIFEIKNIPKDQMQPVVSIMCPGIVYPYLRAIVSDVCTRGGFPPVVLAEVNFQ
;
A
#
# COMPACT_ATOMS: atom_id res chain seq x y z
N MET A 1 36.42 13.88 -7.88
CA MET A 1 36.16 13.60 -7.72
C MET A 1 35.58 12.97 -7.72
N ALA A 2 35.37 13.03 -7.82
CA ALA A 2 34.88 12.48 -7.66
C ALA A 2 34.28 11.82 -7.81
N ASP A 3 33.86 11.77 -7.99
CA ASP A 3 33.38 11.07 -8.16
C ASP A 3 33.28 10.17 -8.21
N ASP A 4 33.12 10.68 -8.40
CA ASP A 4 33.74 9.41 -8.20
C ASP A 4 33.23 8.53 -7.16
N ASN A 5 32.27 8.97 -6.43
CA ASN A 5 31.61 8.18 -5.43
C ASN A 5 30.71 7.19 -6.14
N LYS A 6 31.19 5.95 -6.31
CA LYS A 6 30.45 4.87 -6.93
C LYS A 6 29.87 3.91 -5.90
N ASN A 7 29.82 4.31 -4.65
CA ASN A 7 29.19 3.49 -3.62
C ASN A 7 27.70 3.39 -3.88
N PRO A 8 27.12 2.22 -3.68
CA PRO A 8 25.68 2.08 -3.79
C PRO A 8 24.96 3.02 -2.85
N VAL A 9 23.90 3.65 -3.33
CA VAL A 9 23.05 4.53 -2.53
C VAL A 9 21.64 3.99 -2.55
N PHE A 10 21.07 3.79 -1.37
CA PHE A 10 19.67 3.49 -1.18
C PHE A 10 19.17 4.36 -0.03
N GLN A 11 18.29 5.29 -0.33
CA GLN A 11 17.82 6.23 0.68
C GLN A 11 16.31 6.44 0.54
N ILE A 12 15.60 6.30 1.66
CA ILE A 12 14.19 6.62 1.72
C ILE A 12 14.09 8.14 1.88
N GLN A 13 13.53 8.80 0.88
CA GLN A 13 13.35 10.25 0.94
C GLN A 13 12.04 10.62 1.61
N ARG A 14 10.98 9.84 1.36
CA ARG A 14 9.68 10.15 1.93
C ARG A 14 8.79 8.92 1.91
N LEU A 15 8.05 8.73 2.98
CA LEU A 15 6.95 7.76 3.04
C LEU A 15 5.67 8.57 3.27
N TYR A 16 4.63 8.32 2.47
CA TYR A 16 3.44 9.16 2.56
C TYR A 16 2.19 8.43 2.11
N LEU A 17 1.07 8.87 2.67
CA LEU A 17 -0.24 8.41 2.24
C LEU A 17 -0.61 9.17 0.98
N LYS A 18 -0.76 8.47 -0.12
CA LYS A 18 -1.01 9.11 -1.41
C LYS A 18 -2.49 9.32 -1.68
N ASP A 19 -3.31 8.35 -1.29
CA ASP A 19 -4.75 8.43 -1.48
C ASP A 19 -5.44 7.50 -0.50
N LEU A 20 -6.63 7.90 -0.05
CA LEU A 20 -7.42 7.10 0.89
C LEU A 20 -8.89 7.43 0.70
N SER A 21 -9.70 6.38 0.55
CA SER A 21 -11.14 6.55 0.51
C SER A 21 -11.83 5.42 1.27
N MET A 22 -12.96 5.75 1.88
CA MET A 22 -13.84 4.77 2.49
C MET A 22 -15.27 5.14 2.15
N GLU A 23 -16.05 4.16 1.70
CA GLU A 23 -17.44 4.33 1.36
C GLU A 23 -18.28 3.28 2.06
N GLN A 24 -19.44 3.71 2.54
CA GLN A 24 -20.45 2.82 3.13
C GLN A 24 -21.76 3.09 2.42
N PRO A 25 -21.95 2.53 1.20
CA PRO A 25 -23.06 2.93 0.33
C PRO A 25 -24.42 2.51 0.86
N ASN A 26 -24.48 1.53 1.77
CA ASN A 26 -25.74 1.02 2.33
C ASN A 26 -25.89 1.34 3.80
N SER A 27 -25.12 2.31 4.32
CA SER A 27 -25.29 2.79 5.69
C SER A 27 -26.49 3.75 5.74
N PRO A 28 -27.17 3.88 6.87
CA PRO A 28 -26.90 3.15 8.11
C PRO A 28 -27.58 1.78 8.17
N LYS A 29 -28.48 1.48 7.25
CA LYS A 29 -29.38 0.35 7.37
C LYS A 29 -28.65 -0.98 7.41
N LEU A 30 -27.66 -1.16 6.55
CA LEU A 30 -26.91 -2.41 6.50
C LEU A 30 -26.04 -2.62 7.75
N LEU A 31 -25.74 -1.55 8.47
CA LEU A 31 -25.01 -1.67 9.74
C LEU A 31 -25.79 -2.40 10.81
N LEU A 32 -27.09 -2.53 10.66
CA LEU A 32 -27.95 -3.28 11.60
C LEU A 32 -27.97 -4.77 11.32
N ASP A 33 -27.47 -5.20 10.17
CA ASP A 33 -27.40 -6.61 9.81
C ASP A 33 -26.19 -7.23 10.48
N MET A 34 -26.41 -8.24 11.32
CA MET A 34 -25.37 -8.89 12.10
C MET A 34 -24.73 -10.08 11.38
N THR A 35 -25.09 -10.31 10.12
CA THR A 35 -24.46 -11.36 9.33
C THR A 35 -22.98 -11.05 9.14
N PRO A 36 -22.08 -12.03 9.37
CA PRO A 36 -20.65 -11.80 9.11
C PRO A 36 -20.43 -11.47 7.62
N PRO A 37 -19.74 -10.37 7.32
CA PRO A 37 -19.47 -10.00 5.94
C PRO A 37 -18.41 -10.87 5.30
N GLN A 38 -18.48 -10.99 3.98
CA GLN A 38 -17.40 -11.56 3.20
C GLN A 38 -16.47 -10.43 2.78
N VAL A 39 -15.17 -10.61 3.08
CA VAL A 39 -14.17 -9.57 2.83
C VAL A 39 -13.23 -10.04 1.73
N ASP A 40 -13.13 -9.24 0.67
CA ASP A 40 -12.19 -9.47 -0.42
C ASP A 40 -11.12 -8.38 -0.37
N ILE A 41 -9.87 -8.79 -0.53
CA ILE A 41 -8.71 -7.91 -0.47
C ILE A 41 -7.88 -8.08 -1.73
N ASN A 42 -7.61 -6.97 -2.41
CA ASN A 42 -6.72 -6.94 -3.56
C ASN A 42 -5.56 -6.00 -3.27
N LEU A 43 -4.35 -6.42 -3.62
CA LEU A 43 -3.14 -5.63 -3.47
C LEU A 43 -2.53 -5.38 -4.84
N GLY A 44 -2.08 -4.16 -5.05
CA GLY A 44 -1.36 -3.78 -6.26
C GLY A 44 -0.05 -3.10 -5.91
N VAL A 45 0.93 -3.23 -6.79
CA VAL A 45 2.24 -2.61 -6.64
C VAL A 45 2.55 -1.87 -7.92
N GLY A 46 2.94 -0.60 -7.80
CA GLY A 46 3.39 0.19 -8.92
C GLY A 46 4.70 0.87 -8.60
N ALA A 47 5.51 1.10 -9.62
CA ALA A 47 6.76 1.81 -9.48
C ALA A 47 6.96 2.71 -10.69
N GLU A 48 7.52 3.89 -10.47
CA GLU A 48 7.71 4.89 -11.51
C GLU A 48 8.99 5.66 -11.24
N THR A 49 9.75 5.92 -12.29
CA THR A 49 10.90 6.83 -12.21
C THR A 49 10.38 8.25 -12.29
N ILE A 50 10.61 9.06 -11.24
CA ILE A 50 10.07 10.41 -11.17
C ILE A 50 11.13 11.49 -11.37
N ALA A 51 12.38 11.14 -11.21
CA ALA A 51 13.52 12.02 -11.47
C ALA A 51 14.76 11.15 -11.62
N GLU A 52 15.89 11.75 -11.91
CA GLU A 52 17.12 10.98 -12.02
C GLU A 52 17.41 10.26 -10.71
N ASN A 53 17.62 8.95 -10.79
CA ASN A 53 17.91 8.06 -9.64
C ASN A 53 16.82 8.11 -8.56
N THR A 54 15.63 8.57 -8.89
CA THR A 54 14.56 8.77 -7.92
C THR A 54 13.30 8.05 -8.38
N TYR A 55 12.76 7.22 -7.50
CA TYR A 55 11.64 6.33 -7.83
C TYR A 55 10.52 6.47 -6.83
N GLU A 56 9.29 6.46 -7.33
CA GLU A 56 8.12 6.33 -6.47
C GLU A 56 7.64 4.89 -6.54
N VAL A 57 7.41 4.27 -5.38
CA VAL A 57 6.79 2.95 -5.28
C VAL A 57 5.48 3.11 -4.53
N VAL A 58 4.38 2.63 -5.12
CA VAL A 58 3.04 2.78 -4.57
C VAL A 58 2.44 1.39 -4.35
N LEU A 59 1.93 1.16 -3.15
CA LEU A 59 1.13 -0.01 -2.85
C LEU A 59 -0.33 0.41 -2.71
N THR A 60 -1.21 -0.31 -3.40
CA THR A 60 -2.64 -0.08 -3.34
C THR A 60 -3.33 -1.27 -2.71
N ALA A 61 -4.16 -1.02 -1.70
CA ALA A 61 -5.03 -2.05 -1.12
C ALA A 61 -6.47 -1.65 -1.40
N THR A 62 -7.25 -2.60 -1.94
CA THR A 62 -8.69 -2.44 -2.10
C THR A 62 -9.36 -3.51 -1.26
N VAL A 63 -10.17 -3.07 -0.28
CA VAL A 63 -10.88 -3.96 0.63
C VAL A 63 -12.37 -3.76 0.42
N THR A 64 -13.06 -4.84 0.03
CA THR A 64 -14.49 -4.81 -0.19
C THR A 64 -15.14 -5.79 0.77
N ALA A 65 -16.07 -5.33 1.60
CA ALA A 65 -16.85 -6.17 2.50
C ALA A 65 -18.29 -6.18 2.03
N LYS A 66 -18.85 -7.39 1.90
CA LYS A 66 -20.23 -7.57 1.42
C LYS A 66 -21.02 -8.46 2.35
N ILE A 67 -22.29 -8.16 2.45
CA ILE A 67 -23.30 -9.06 3.03
C ILE A 67 -24.24 -9.42 1.89
N GLY A 68 -24.16 -10.67 1.41
CA GLY A 68 -24.85 -11.08 0.19
C GLY A 68 -24.31 -10.31 -1.00
N ASP A 69 -25.19 -9.63 -1.73
CA ASP A 69 -24.81 -8.82 -2.89
C ASP A 69 -24.67 -7.33 -2.55
N LYS A 70 -24.78 -6.96 -1.27
CA LYS A 70 -24.72 -5.56 -0.86
C LYS A 70 -23.36 -5.22 -0.26
N VAL A 71 -22.81 -4.10 -0.67
CA VAL A 71 -21.54 -3.61 -0.15
C VAL A 71 -21.76 -3.00 1.22
N LEU A 72 -21.08 -3.55 2.23
CA LEU A 72 -21.06 -3.01 3.58
C LEU A 72 -20.09 -1.83 3.66
N PHE A 73 -18.88 -2.05 3.18
CA PHE A 73 -17.92 -0.95 3.04
C PHE A 73 -16.91 -1.27 1.94
N LEU A 74 -16.33 -0.20 1.41
CA LEU A 74 -15.28 -0.27 0.40
C LEU A 74 -14.17 0.68 0.82
N VAL A 75 -12.95 0.16 0.95
CA VAL A 75 -11.77 0.95 1.28
C VAL A 75 -10.77 0.83 0.16
N GLU A 76 -10.23 1.96 -0.27
CA GLU A 76 -9.07 1.98 -1.15
C GLU A 76 -8.01 2.87 -0.53
N ALA A 77 -6.81 2.33 -0.37
CA ALA A 77 -5.70 3.05 0.25
C ALA A 77 -4.47 2.91 -0.64
N LYS A 78 -3.77 4.03 -0.87
CA LYS A 78 -2.51 4.05 -1.61
C LYS A 78 -1.44 4.64 -0.71
N GLN A 79 -0.49 3.80 -0.33
CA GLN A 79 0.67 4.21 0.46
C GLN A 79 1.89 4.18 -0.45
N ALA A 80 2.71 5.22 -0.37
CA ALA A 80 3.81 5.38 -1.28
C ALA A 80 5.12 5.69 -0.55
N GLY A 81 6.20 5.49 -1.27
CA GLY A 81 7.52 5.92 -0.85
C GLY A 81 8.30 6.48 -2.01
N ILE A 82 9.12 7.47 -1.72
CA ILE A 82 10.08 8.01 -2.68
C ILE A 82 11.46 7.57 -2.24
N PHE A 83 12.20 6.95 -3.17
CA PHE A 83 13.50 6.34 -2.90
C PHE A 83 14.54 6.89 -3.86
N GLU A 84 15.70 7.23 -3.33
CA GLU A 84 16.87 7.51 -4.14
C GLU A 84 17.69 6.23 -4.23
N ILE A 85 17.94 5.77 -5.45
CA ILE A 85 18.67 4.53 -5.71
C ILE A 85 19.66 4.81 -6.83
N LYS A 86 20.96 4.68 -6.54
CA LYS A 86 21.96 4.89 -7.56
C LYS A 86 23.18 4.02 -7.29
N ASN A 87 24.00 3.86 -8.33
CA ASN A 87 25.22 3.07 -8.28
C ASN A 87 24.94 1.60 -7.93
N ILE A 88 23.81 1.09 -8.40
CA ILE A 88 23.40 -0.30 -8.24
C ILE A 88 23.45 -0.97 -9.59
N PRO A 89 24.05 -2.17 -9.71
CA PRO A 89 24.06 -2.88 -10.99
C PRO A 89 22.66 -3.06 -11.57
N LYS A 90 22.54 -2.98 -12.89
CA LYS A 90 21.24 -3.02 -13.56
C LYS A 90 20.47 -4.31 -13.25
N ASP A 91 21.19 -5.42 -13.13
CA ASP A 91 20.55 -6.71 -12.83
C ASP A 91 20.03 -6.78 -11.40
N GLN A 92 20.43 -5.86 -10.52
CA GLN A 92 19.96 -5.80 -9.14
C GLN A 92 18.88 -4.72 -8.93
N MET A 93 18.65 -3.86 -9.93
CA MET A 93 17.68 -2.77 -9.80
C MET A 93 16.26 -3.28 -9.63
N GLN A 94 15.87 -4.28 -10.44
CA GLN A 94 14.51 -4.77 -10.37
C GLN A 94 14.17 -5.38 -9.00
N PRO A 95 15.01 -6.26 -8.40
CA PRO A 95 14.71 -6.74 -7.06
C PRO A 95 14.62 -5.63 -6.03
N VAL A 96 15.47 -4.60 -6.12
CA VAL A 96 15.39 -3.49 -5.17
C VAL A 96 14.05 -2.78 -5.30
N VAL A 97 13.64 -2.45 -6.52
CA VAL A 97 12.41 -1.69 -6.74
C VAL A 97 11.17 -2.54 -6.51
N SER A 98 11.19 -3.83 -6.86
CA SER A 98 9.99 -4.66 -6.84
C SER A 98 9.85 -5.53 -5.58
N ILE A 99 10.90 -5.64 -4.76
CA ILE A 99 10.87 -6.45 -3.55
C ILE A 99 11.18 -5.60 -2.32
N MET A 100 12.33 -4.93 -2.32
CA MET A 100 12.78 -4.20 -1.13
C MET A 100 11.90 -2.99 -0.85
N CYS A 101 11.64 -2.16 -1.86
CA CYS A 101 10.83 -0.96 -1.67
C CYS A 101 9.40 -1.28 -1.24
N PRO A 102 8.69 -2.21 -1.91
CA PRO A 102 7.35 -2.61 -1.43
C PRO A 102 7.36 -3.14 -0.01
N GLY A 103 8.38 -3.90 0.37
CA GLY A 103 8.52 -4.42 1.72
C GLY A 103 8.63 -3.32 2.77
N ILE A 104 9.23 -2.20 2.42
CA ILE A 104 9.35 -1.03 3.31
C ILE A 104 8.02 -0.31 3.42
N VAL A 105 7.29 -0.16 2.31
CA VAL A 105 6.03 0.60 2.26
C VAL A 105 4.88 -0.17 2.93
N TYR A 106 4.90 -1.49 2.85
CA TYR A 106 3.76 -2.35 3.22
C TYR A 106 3.28 -2.18 4.66
N PRO A 107 4.14 -2.11 5.69
CA PRO A 107 3.66 -1.94 7.06
C PRO A 107 2.83 -0.67 7.26
N TYR A 108 3.12 0.38 6.52
CA TYR A 108 2.36 1.62 6.60
C TYR A 108 0.98 1.44 5.97
N LEU A 109 0.90 0.69 4.88
CA LEU A 109 -0.39 0.37 4.25
C LEU A 109 -1.26 -0.46 5.18
N ARG A 110 -0.68 -1.45 5.86
CA ARG A 110 -1.40 -2.28 6.83
C ARG A 110 -2.00 -1.42 7.93
N ALA A 111 -1.21 -0.48 8.45
CA ALA A 111 -1.65 0.40 9.54
C ALA A 111 -2.82 1.27 9.09
N ILE A 112 -2.76 1.85 7.90
CA ILE A 112 -3.81 2.73 7.38
C ILE A 112 -5.10 1.95 7.13
N VAL A 113 -5.02 0.77 6.54
CA VAL A 113 -6.22 -0.05 6.27
C VAL A 113 -6.90 -0.44 7.58
N SER A 114 -6.13 -0.90 8.57
CA SER A 114 -6.68 -1.26 9.87
C SER A 114 -7.33 -0.07 10.56
N ASP A 115 -6.66 1.09 10.52
CA ASP A 115 -7.15 2.30 11.17
C ASP A 115 -8.45 2.80 10.53
N VAL A 116 -8.52 2.84 9.20
CA VAL A 116 -9.69 3.38 8.52
C VAL A 116 -10.91 2.48 8.72
N CYS A 117 -10.72 1.15 8.75
CA CYS A 117 -11.83 0.24 9.04
C CYS A 117 -12.38 0.47 10.44
N THR A 118 -11.51 0.67 11.41
CA THR A 118 -11.92 0.98 12.79
C THR A 118 -12.67 2.30 12.85
N ARG A 119 -12.19 3.31 12.14
CA ARG A 119 -12.88 4.61 12.06
C ARG A 119 -14.24 4.50 11.40
N GLY A 120 -14.41 3.55 10.50
CA GLY A 120 -15.69 3.28 9.86
C GLY A 120 -16.69 2.56 10.73
N GLY A 121 -16.28 2.14 11.93
CA GLY A 121 -17.17 1.44 12.87
C GLY A 121 -17.07 -0.07 12.79
N PHE A 122 -16.00 -0.61 12.19
CA PHE A 122 -15.83 -2.05 12.01
C PHE A 122 -14.63 -2.56 12.80
N PRO A 123 -14.55 -3.89 13.04
CA PRO A 123 -13.31 -4.46 13.56
C PRO A 123 -12.16 -4.18 12.59
N PRO A 124 -10.94 -4.05 13.08
CA PRO A 124 -9.80 -3.80 12.20
C PRO A 124 -9.61 -4.93 11.21
N VAL A 125 -9.35 -4.58 9.94
CA VAL A 125 -8.93 -5.54 8.93
C VAL A 125 -7.42 -5.53 8.91
N VAL A 126 -6.82 -6.67 9.27
CA VAL A 126 -5.36 -6.80 9.34
C VAL A 126 -4.90 -7.55 8.09
N LEU A 127 -4.17 -6.84 7.22
CA LEU A 127 -3.63 -7.44 6.00
C LEU A 127 -2.58 -8.49 6.39
N ALA A 128 -2.58 -9.61 5.66
CA ALA A 128 -1.64 -10.69 5.91
C ALA A 128 -0.21 -10.28 5.52
N GLU A 129 0.75 -11.04 6.01
CA GLU A 129 2.13 -10.90 5.55
C GLU A 129 2.19 -11.19 4.06
N VAL A 130 2.98 -10.40 3.32
CA VAL A 130 3.14 -10.56 1.89
C VAL A 130 4.62 -10.73 1.58
N ASN A 131 4.89 -11.77 0.78
CA ASN A 131 6.22 -11.98 0.22
C ASN A 131 6.23 -11.40 -1.19
N PHE A 132 7.00 -10.32 -1.40
CA PHE A 132 7.06 -9.64 -2.68
C PHE A 132 8.01 -10.31 -3.67
N GLN A 133 8.66 -11.38 -3.28
CA GLN A 133 9.55 -12.12 -4.17
C GLN A 133 8.80 -12.91 -5.22
#